data_c23acdcf725ae0ac30bc95ff2516d3e5
#
_entry.id   c23acdcf725ae0ac30bc95ff2516d3e5
#
_cell.length_a   1.000
_cell.length_b   1.000
_cell.length_c   1.000
_cell.angle_alpha   90.00
_cell.angle_beta   90.00
_cell.angle_gamma   90.00
#
_symmetry.space_group_name_H-M   'P 1'
#
loop_
_entity.id
_entity.type
_entity.pdbx_description
1 polymer ?
#
loop_
_entity_poly.entity_id
_entity_poly.type
_entity_poly.pdbx_seq_one_letter_code
_entity_poly.pdbx_strand_id
1 'polypeptide(L)'
;VEIENGNIKNIVEKPKREEAPSNLVNAGIYIFNKDIFDKIRETEISERGEYEITDSVSLQIEDNKTVIGHKTSKDWIDVGRPWELIEVNEELIGKLKTEIKGTVEAGAVIHGEVFLDEGSVIKAGVYIEGNVYIGKNCDIGPNSYIRGNTYFGDNVHVGNAVEIKNSIIMENTNVSHLSYVGDSVIGSNCNIAAGTNIANLRFDNATIKTKIKNQKIDSGRRKLGAIIGDSVKTGINSSFSPGVKVGHNSTIGSGVLLYEDLPSDTRVLEKQTHIIQKKKKKN
;
A
#
# COMPACT_ATOMS: atom_id res chain seq x y z
N VAL A 1 24.39 -7.04 -12.23
CA VAL A 1 24.56 -6.91 -13.70
C VAL A 1 25.97 -6.39 -13.98
N GLU A 2 26.69 -7.01 -14.93
CA GLU A 2 28.00 -6.56 -15.40
C GLU A 2 27.89 -5.94 -16.78
N ILE A 3 28.44 -4.73 -16.94
CA ILE A 3 28.36 -3.96 -18.21
C ILE A 3 29.77 -3.56 -18.64
N GLU A 4 30.15 -3.93 -19.86
CA GLU A 4 31.37 -3.48 -20.52
C GLU A 4 31.04 -2.78 -21.85
N ASN A 5 31.59 -1.59 -22.07
CA ASN A 5 31.37 -0.80 -23.29
C ASN A 5 29.89 -0.66 -23.68
N GLY A 6 28.99 -0.53 -22.70
CA GLY A 6 27.55 -0.43 -22.89
C GLY A 6 26.81 -1.76 -23.12
N ASN A 7 27.52 -2.88 -23.20
CA ASN A 7 26.92 -4.20 -23.38
C ASN A 7 26.90 -4.96 -22.04
N ILE A 8 25.81 -5.67 -21.79
CA ILE A 8 25.70 -6.59 -20.66
C ILE A 8 26.55 -7.83 -20.96
N LYS A 9 27.46 -8.15 -20.07
CA LYS A 9 28.31 -9.35 -20.12
C LYS A 9 27.80 -10.46 -19.24
N ASN A 10 27.23 -10.08 -18.10
CA ASN A 10 26.70 -11.02 -17.14
C ASN A 10 25.52 -10.42 -16.40
N ILE A 11 24.48 -11.22 -16.19
CA ILE A 11 23.31 -10.89 -15.38
C ILE A 11 22.97 -12.09 -14.51
N VAL A 12 22.87 -11.88 -13.20
CA VAL A 12 22.54 -12.93 -12.23
C VAL A 12 21.36 -12.44 -11.40
N GLU A 13 20.33 -13.28 -11.27
CA GLU A 13 19.16 -12.98 -10.49
C GLU A 13 19.44 -13.19 -8.99
N LYS A 14 19.23 -12.15 -8.18
CA LYS A 14 19.38 -12.16 -6.71
C LYS A 14 20.62 -12.92 -6.21
N PRO A 15 21.82 -12.59 -6.70
CA PRO A 15 23.04 -13.27 -6.27
C PRO A 15 23.32 -13.00 -4.79
N LYS A 16 24.05 -13.88 -4.14
CA LYS A 16 24.65 -13.55 -2.85
C LYS A 16 25.63 -12.39 -3.03
N ARG A 17 25.89 -11.66 -1.95
CA ARG A 17 26.71 -10.44 -2.01
C ARG A 17 28.11 -10.70 -2.57
N GLU A 18 28.71 -11.82 -2.19
CA GLU A 18 30.02 -12.28 -2.65
C GLU A 18 30.04 -12.79 -4.09
N GLU A 19 28.89 -13.16 -4.63
CA GLU A 19 28.71 -13.67 -6.01
C GLU A 19 28.23 -12.58 -6.98
N ALA A 20 27.93 -11.38 -6.47
CA ALA A 20 27.42 -10.30 -7.27
C ALA A 20 28.51 -9.79 -8.25
N PRO A 21 28.25 -9.79 -9.58
CA PRO A 21 29.26 -9.39 -10.56
C PRO A 21 29.58 -7.89 -10.51
N SER A 22 28.72 -7.07 -9.94
CA SER A 22 28.92 -5.63 -9.75
C SER A 22 27.90 -5.04 -8.78
N ASN A 23 27.94 -3.72 -8.55
CA ASN A 23 26.96 -2.98 -7.79
C ASN A 23 25.75 -2.49 -8.62
N LEU A 24 25.66 -2.91 -9.89
CA LEU A 24 24.53 -2.55 -10.75
C LEU A 24 23.39 -3.55 -10.56
N VAL A 25 22.20 -3.02 -10.23
CA VAL A 25 20.99 -3.82 -10.12
C VAL A 25 20.19 -3.77 -11.42
N ASN A 26 19.42 -4.81 -11.65
CA ASN A 26 18.47 -4.87 -12.74
C ASN A 26 17.20 -4.11 -12.35
N ALA A 27 16.83 -3.10 -13.12
CA ALA A 27 15.67 -2.26 -12.84
C ALA A 27 14.34 -2.88 -13.36
N GLY A 28 14.37 -4.06 -13.97
CA GLY A 28 13.17 -4.73 -14.47
C GLY A 28 12.53 -4.06 -15.69
N ILE A 29 13.26 -3.20 -16.40
CA ILE A 29 12.78 -2.51 -17.60
C ILE A 29 13.53 -3.06 -18.82
N TYR A 30 12.78 -3.62 -19.77
CA TYR A 30 13.35 -4.28 -20.94
C TYR A 30 12.68 -3.86 -22.22
N ILE A 31 13.47 -3.84 -23.30
CA ILE A 31 12.99 -3.74 -24.67
C ILE A 31 13.62 -4.90 -25.44
N PHE A 32 12.80 -5.83 -25.89
CA PHE A 32 13.23 -7.01 -26.60
C PHE A 32 12.83 -6.99 -28.06
N ASN A 33 13.66 -7.61 -28.90
CA ASN A 33 13.23 -8.06 -30.22
C ASN A 33 12.53 -9.43 -30.11
N LYS A 34 11.99 -9.94 -31.22
CA LYS A 34 11.23 -11.20 -31.25
C LYS A 34 12.05 -12.44 -30.85
N ASP A 35 13.37 -12.39 -30.96
CA ASP A 35 14.25 -13.53 -30.66
C ASP A 35 14.21 -13.92 -29.18
N ILE A 36 13.77 -13.02 -28.31
CA ILE A 36 13.58 -13.32 -26.88
C ILE A 36 12.59 -14.45 -26.65
N PHE A 37 11.55 -14.59 -27.49
CA PHE A 37 10.55 -15.64 -27.33
C PHE A 37 11.11 -17.05 -27.49
N ASP A 38 12.14 -17.21 -28.30
CA ASP A 38 12.83 -18.50 -28.44
C ASP A 38 13.64 -18.78 -27.17
N LYS A 39 14.34 -17.78 -26.62
CA LYS A 39 15.08 -17.92 -25.38
C LYS A 39 14.18 -18.15 -24.15
N ILE A 40 12.99 -17.54 -24.11
CA ILE A 40 12.00 -17.83 -23.07
C ILE A 40 11.55 -19.31 -23.12
N ARG A 41 11.42 -19.91 -24.32
CA ARG A 41 11.07 -21.32 -24.45
C ARG A 41 12.20 -22.26 -24.02
N GLU A 42 13.45 -21.82 -24.17
CA GLU A 42 14.66 -22.55 -23.76
C GLU A 42 14.97 -22.38 -22.27
N THR A 43 14.38 -21.35 -21.60
CA THR A 43 14.65 -21.06 -20.18
C THR A 43 14.10 -22.18 -19.29
N GLU A 44 14.95 -22.71 -18.45
CA GLU A 44 14.61 -23.71 -17.45
C GLU A 44 14.15 -23.08 -16.13
N ILE A 45 13.56 -23.87 -15.25
CA ILE A 45 13.21 -23.45 -13.90
C ILE A 45 14.48 -23.27 -13.07
N SER A 46 14.67 -22.10 -12.50
CA SER A 46 15.80 -21.76 -11.66
C SER A 46 15.81 -22.59 -10.35
N GLU A 47 16.94 -22.58 -9.61
CA GLU A 47 17.04 -23.17 -8.28
C GLU A 47 16.00 -22.60 -7.28
N ARG A 48 15.45 -21.43 -7.58
CA ARG A 48 14.39 -20.76 -6.81
C ARG A 48 12.98 -21.29 -7.15
N GLY A 49 12.87 -22.18 -8.15
CA GLY A 49 11.59 -22.72 -8.62
C GLY A 49 10.78 -21.73 -9.46
N GLU A 50 11.42 -20.74 -10.07
CA GLU A 50 10.81 -19.69 -10.89
C GLU A 50 11.43 -19.68 -12.30
N TYR A 51 10.67 -19.25 -13.31
CA TYR A 51 11.23 -18.89 -14.62
C TYR A 51 11.73 -17.45 -14.56
N GLU A 52 13.02 -17.25 -14.77
CA GLU A 52 13.65 -15.93 -14.65
C GLU A 52 13.89 -15.32 -16.02
N ILE A 53 13.40 -14.10 -16.24
CA ILE A 53 13.69 -13.40 -17.51
C ILE A 53 15.18 -13.09 -17.65
N THR A 54 15.90 -12.96 -16.55
CA THR A 54 17.35 -12.78 -16.51
C THR A 54 18.09 -13.97 -17.09
N ASP A 55 17.58 -15.20 -16.92
CA ASP A 55 18.16 -16.40 -17.51
C ASP A 55 17.94 -16.42 -19.03
N SER A 56 16.76 -16.00 -19.50
CA SER A 56 16.52 -15.81 -20.95
C SER A 56 17.47 -14.78 -21.57
N VAL A 57 17.80 -13.73 -20.83
CA VAL A 57 18.79 -12.72 -21.25
C VAL A 57 20.19 -13.32 -21.25
N SER A 58 20.55 -14.15 -20.27
CA SER A 58 21.83 -14.86 -20.22
C SER A 58 22.01 -15.77 -21.44
N LEU A 59 20.96 -16.53 -21.83
CA LEU A 59 20.97 -17.35 -23.04
C LEU A 59 21.20 -16.54 -24.33
N GLN A 60 20.69 -15.29 -24.41
CA GLN A 60 21.00 -14.40 -25.52
C GLN A 60 22.48 -13.99 -25.54
N ILE A 61 23.06 -13.74 -24.38
CA ILE A 61 24.48 -13.37 -24.25
C ILE A 61 25.36 -14.55 -24.62
N GLU A 62 25.05 -15.76 -24.22
CA GLU A 62 25.73 -17.01 -24.57
C GLU A 62 25.71 -17.27 -26.08
N ASP A 63 24.61 -16.95 -26.73
CA ASP A 63 24.47 -16.99 -28.21
C ASP A 63 25.20 -15.83 -28.91
N ASN A 64 26.02 -15.06 -28.21
CA ASN A 64 26.74 -13.89 -28.75
C ASN A 64 25.80 -12.80 -29.32
N LYS A 65 24.55 -12.72 -28.84
CA LYS A 65 23.67 -11.61 -29.19
C LYS A 65 24.06 -10.37 -28.39
N THR A 66 23.87 -9.21 -29.01
CA THR A 66 24.13 -7.94 -28.34
C THR A 66 22.99 -7.60 -27.38
N VAL A 67 23.29 -7.52 -26.07
CA VAL A 67 22.39 -7.04 -25.04
C VAL A 67 22.94 -5.74 -24.48
N ILE A 68 22.23 -4.63 -24.72
CA ILE A 68 22.68 -3.30 -24.31
C ILE A 68 22.16 -2.99 -22.91
N GLY A 69 23.06 -2.55 -22.01
CA GLY A 69 22.72 -2.09 -20.67
C GLY A 69 22.68 -0.58 -20.61
N HIS A 70 21.49 -0.04 -20.28
CA HIS A 70 21.31 1.39 -20.06
C HIS A 70 21.32 1.71 -18.56
N LYS A 71 22.32 2.47 -18.10
CA LYS A 71 22.37 2.94 -16.70
C LYS A 71 21.45 4.15 -16.53
N THR A 72 20.50 4.07 -15.60
CA THR A 72 19.70 5.23 -15.19
C THR A 72 20.29 5.87 -13.95
N SER A 73 20.24 7.20 -13.88
CA SER A 73 20.53 7.98 -12.67
C SER A 73 19.26 8.53 -12.02
N LYS A 74 18.09 8.17 -12.55
CA LYS A 74 16.81 8.58 -11.99
C LYS A 74 16.45 7.70 -10.80
N ASP A 75 15.63 8.24 -9.93
CA ASP A 75 15.06 7.50 -8.80
C ASP A 75 14.37 6.22 -9.31
N TRP A 76 14.71 5.12 -8.67
CA TRP A 76 14.13 3.81 -8.93
C TRP A 76 13.91 3.11 -7.59
N ILE A 77 12.73 2.59 -7.38
CA ILE A 77 12.36 1.87 -6.16
C ILE A 77 11.72 0.55 -6.58
N ASP A 78 12.23 -0.55 -6.04
CA ASP A 78 11.61 -1.86 -6.16
C ASP A 78 10.46 -2.00 -5.16
N VAL A 79 9.26 -2.28 -5.66
CA VAL A 79 8.05 -2.48 -4.84
C VAL A 79 7.72 -3.96 -4.79
N GLY A 80 8.47 -4.69 -3.97
CA GLY A 80 8.28 -6.13 -3.79
C GLY A 80 7.33 -6.50 -2.65
N ARG A 81 6.94 -5.53 -1.81
CA ARG A 81 6.12 -5.78 -0.61
C ARG A 81 5.08 -4.69 -0.40
N PRO A 82 3.91 -5.03 0.18
CA PRO A 82 2.81 -4.07 0.29
C PRO A 82 3.13 -2.79 1.08
N TRP A 83 3.99 -2.84 2.07
CA TRP A 83 4.37 -1.66 2.85
C TRP A 83 5.38 -0.74 2.14
N GLU A 84 6.08 -1.25 1.12
CA GLU A 84 6.95 -0.44 0.27
C GLU A 84 6.15 0.54 -0.59
N LEU A 85 4.87 0.25 -0.84
CA LEU A 85 3.94 1.23 -1.43
C LEU A 85 3.85 2.51 -0.61
N ILE A 86 3.89 2.41 0.74
CA ILE A 86 3.84 3.58 1.62
C ILE A 86 5.13 4.40 1.46
N GLU A 87 6.29 3.75 1.32
CA GLU A 87 7.58 4.43 1.11
C GLU A 87 7.61 5.16 -0.23
N VAL A 88 7.16 4.51 -1.29
CA VAL A 88 7.03 5.14 -2.61
C VAL A 88 6.06 6.30 -2.58
N ASN A 89 4.94 6.15 -1.89
CA ASN A 89 3.95 7.21 -1.72
C ASN A 89 4.55 8.41 -0.96
N GLU A 90 5.29 8.16 0.12
CA GLU A 90 5.99 9.18 0.90
C GLU A 90 6.96 9.98 0.01
N GLU A 91 7.69 9.30 -0.87
CA GLU A 91 8.63 9.94 -1.77
C GLU A 91 7.93 10.75 -2.89
N LEU A 92 6.90 10.18 -3.53
CA LEU A 92 6.19 10.84 -4.61
C LEU A 92 5.38 12.04 -4.10
N ILE A 93 4.65 11.86 -3.01
CA ILE A 93 3.84 12.94 -2.40
C ILE A 93 4.73 14.00 -1.75
N GLY A 94 5.92 13.62 -1.25
CA GLY A 94 6.91 14.57 -0.76
C GLY A 94 7.41 15.57 -1.81
N LYS A 95 7.31 15.23 -3.09
CA LYS A 95 7.66 16.08 -4.25
C LYS A 95 6.46 16.85 -4.84
N LEU A 96 5.26 16.67 -4.25
CA LEU A 96 4.03 17.28 -4.72
C LEU A 96 4.11 18.82 -4.66
N LYS A 97 3.43 19.44 -5.60
CA LYS A 97 3.17 20.88 -5.56
C LYS A 97 1.67 21.12 -5.55
N THR A 98 1.26 22.17 -4.85
CA THR A 98 -0.15 22.52 -4.76
C THR A 98 -0.76 22.83 -6.12
N GLU A 99 -1.83 22.12 -6.45
CA GLU A 99 -2.68 22.39 -7.60
C GLU A 99 -4.14 22.10 -7.22
N ILE A 100 -5.01 23.08 -7.30
CA ILE A 100 -6.41 22.99 -6.89
C ILE A 100 -7.29 23.11 -8.13
N LYS A 101 -7.85 21.97 -8.59
CA LYS A 101 -8.83 21.92 -9.69
C LYS A 101 -10.26 21.71 -9.18
N GLY A 102 -10.40 21.21 -7.95
CA GLY A 102 -11.68 21.01 -7.27
C GLY A 102 -12.11 22.20 -6.43
N THR A 103 -12.93 21.96 -5.42
CA THR A 103 -13.47 22.97 -4.51
C THR A 103 -12.92 22.82 -3.11
N VAL A 104 -12.47 23.93 -2.52
CA VAL A 104 -12.13 24.01 -1.09
C VAL A 104 -13.13 24.93 -0.42
N GLU A 105 -13.95 24.40 0.47
CA GLU A 105 -14.96 25.18 1.20
C GLU A 105 -14.32 26.11 2.24
N ALA A 106 -14.99 27.22 2.51
CA ALA A 106 -14.60 28.11 3.58
C ALA A 106 -14.61 27.39 4.93
N GLY A 107 -13.52 27.56 5.71
CA GLY A 107 -13.34 26.88 6.99
C GLY A 107 -12.54 25.57 6.92
N ALA A 108 -12.13 25.10 5.74
CA ALA A 108 -11.05 24.14 5.61
C ALA A 108 -9.71 24.79 5.91
N VAL A 109 -8.80 24.06 6.59
CA VAL A 109 -7.46 24.53 6.96
C VAL A 109 -6.43 23.60 6.34
N ILE A 110 -5.48 24.15 5.58
CA ILE A 110 -4.47 23.38 4.88
C ILE A 110 -3.08 23.87 5.26
N HIS A 111 -2.27 22.99 5.81
CA HIS A 111 -0.85 23.16 6.12
C HIS A 111 -0.02 22.11 5.37
N GLY A 112 0.46 22.45 4.17
CA GLY A 112 1.24 21.56 3.28
C GLY A 112 0.81 21.69 1.83
N GLU A 113 1.33 20.82 0.99
CA GLU A 113 1.04 20.81 -0.44
C GLU A 113 -0.16 19.89 -0.73
N VAL A 114 -1.14 20.41 -1.48
CA VAL A 114 -2.35 19.62 -1.84
C VAL A 114 -2.55 19.64 -3.35
N PHE A 115 -2.62 18.45 -3.93
CA PHE A 115 -3.19 18.27 -5.26
C PHE A 115 -4.65 17.85 -5.09
N LEU A 116 -5.58 18.66 -5.61
CA LEU A 116 -7.02 18.39 -5.59
C LEU A 116 -7.54 18.35 -7.04
N ASP A 117 -7.93 17.17 -7.51
CA ASP A 117 -8.36 16.99 -8.88
C ASP A 117 -9.84 17.39 -9.09
N GLU A 118 -10.26 17.35 -10.34
CA GLU A 118 -11.60 17.79 -10.81
C GLU A 118 -12.75 17.06 -10.10
N GLY A 119 -13.80 17.79 -9.79
CA GLY A 119 -15.00 17.27 -9.14
C GLY A 119 -14.84 16.98 -7.65
N SER A 120 -13.63 17.10 -7.10
CA SER A 120 -13.38 16.83 -5.68
C SER A 120 -13.64 18.04 -4.80
N VAL A 121 -14.08 17.77 -3.56
CA VAL A 121 -14.43 18.79 -2.57
C VAL A 121 -13.73 18.53 -1.23
N ILE A 122 -13.03 19.53 -0.72
CA ILE A 122 -12.57 19.60 0.67
C ILE A 122 -13.56 20.46 1.45
N LYS A 123 -14.33 19.84 2.34
CA LYS A 123 -15.42 20.48 3.08
C LYS A 123 -14.94 21.30 4.29
N ALA A 124 -15.82 22.13 4.79
CA ALA A 124 -15.59 22.92 5.99
C ALA A 124 -15.16 22.06 7.20
N GLY A 125 -14.24 22.59 8.01
CA GLY A 125 -13.71 21.93 9.20
C GLY A 125 -12.69 20.81 8.92
N VAL A 126 -12.38 20.51 7.66
CA VAL A 126 -11.26 19.63 7.32
C VAL A 126 -9.94 20.31 7.68
N TYR A 127 -9.07 19.59 8.39
CA TYR A 127 -7.73 20.04 8.72
C TYR A 127 -6.70 19.12 8.03
N ILE A 128 -5.89 19.70 7.17
CA ILE A 128 -4.81 18.99 6.46
C ILE A 128 -3.47 19.44 7.02
N GLU A 129 -2.63 18.48 7.42
CA GLU A 129 -1.26 18.72 7.88
C GLU A 129 -0.30 17.76 7.17
N GLY A 130 0.48 18.31 6.22
CA GLY A 130 1.38 17.56 5.35
C GLY A 130 0.90 17.57 3.90
N ASN A 131 1.51 16.72 3.08
CA ASN A 131 1.23 16.69 1.67
C ASN A 131 0.15 15.64 1.35
N VAL A 132 -0.83 16.00 0.51
CA VAL A 132 -1.97 15.15 0.20
C VAL A 132 -2.29 15.21 -1.30
N TYR A 133 -2.42 14.03 -1.90
CA TYR A 133 -2.98 13.88 -3.24
C TYR A 133 -4.43 13.43 -3.14
N ILE A 134 -5.34 14.14 -3.82
CA ILE A 134 -6.76 13.83 -3.86
C ILE A 134 -7.17 13.70 -5.34
N GLY A 135 -7.54 12.50 -5.74
CA GLY A 135 -8.01 12.17 -7.09
C GLY A 135 -9.34 12.83 -7.44
N LYS A 136 -9.98 12.37 -8.51
CA LYS A 136 -11.23 12.96 -9.03
C LYS A 136 -12.45 12.56 -8.21
N ASN A 137 -13.44 13.46 -8.17
CA ASN A 137 -14.74 13.23 -7.55
C ASN A 137 -14.70 12.74 -6.10
N CYS A 138 -13.67 13.14 -5.35
CA CYS A 138 -13.55 12.82 -3.94
C CYS A 138 -14.39 13.77 -3.08
N ASP A 139 -14.88 13.25 -1.96
CA ASP A 139 -15.65 13.99 -0.99
C ASP A 139 -14.96 13.88 0.39
N ILE A 140 -14.22 14.93 0.79
CA ILE A 140 -13.40 14.95 1.98
C ILE A 140 -14.00 15.83 3.04
N GLY A 141 -14.38 15.24 4.16
CA GLY A 141 -14.98 15.95 5.30
C GLY A 141 -16.50 15.76 5.43
N PRO A 142 -17.15 16.58 6.29
CA PRO A 142 -16.57 17.67 7.09
C PRO A 142 -15.77 17.18 8.31
N ASN A 143 -15.03 18.11 8.94
CA ASN A 143 -14.36 17.87 10.24
C ASN A 143 -13.44 16.63 10.26
N SER A 144 -12.73 16.35 9.17
CA SER A 144 -11.74 15.28 9.09
C SER A 144 -10.35 15.83 9.34
N TYR A 145 -9.45 14.98 9.90
CA TYR A 145 -8.04 15.30 10.05
C TYR A 145 -7.20 14.42 9.13
N ILE A 146 -6.57 15.03 8.13
CA ILE A 146 -5.72 14.35 7.16
C ILE A 146 -4.28 14.80 7.36
N ARG A 147 -3.36 13.86 7.56
CA ARG A 147 -1.98 14.22 7.82
C ARG A 147 -0.95 13.24 7.25
N GLY A 148 0.30 13.72 7.19
CA GLY A 148 1.40 12.99 6.56
C GLY A 148 1.24 12.95 5.05
N ASN A 149 1.94 12.04 4.41
CA ASN A 149 1.88 11.84 2.96
C ASN A 149 0.72 10.90 2.63
N THR A 150 -0.47 11.46 2.39
CA THR A 150 -1.69 10.67 2.16
C THR A 150 -2.16 10.77 0.72
N TYR A 151 -2.52 9.63 0.14
CA TYR A 151 -3.06 9.49 -1.21
C TYR A 151 -4.51 9.04 -1.15
N PHE A 152 -5.36 9.73 -1.90
CA PHE A 152 -6.73 9.32 -2.19
C PHE A 152 -6.88 9.10 -3.69
N GLY A 153 -7.29 7.91 -4.10
CA GLY A 153 -7.71 7.60 -5.46
C GLY A 153 -9.02 8.29 -5.84
N ASP A 154 -9.53 8.03 -7.03
CA ASP A 154 -10.77 8.64 -7.50
C ASP A 154 -11.99 8.14 -6.72
N ASN A 155 -13.02 8.99 -6.58
CA ASN A 155 -14.29 8.68 -5.92
C ASN A 155 -14.14 8.22 -4.45
N VAL A 156 -13.12 8.65 -3.74
CA VAL A 156 -12.96 8.35 -2.32
C VAL A 156 -13.84 9.28 -1.48
N HIS A 157 -14.52 8.71 -0.50
CA HIS A 157 -15.27 9.47 0.50
C HIS A 157 -14.62 9.32 1.88
N VAL A 158 -14.26 10.46 2.48
CA VAL A 158 -13.80 10.56 3.88
C VAL A 158 -14.76 11.45 4.64
N GLY A 159 -15.46 10.88 5.61
CA GLY A 159 -16.52 11.61 6.31
C GLY A 159 -16.12 12.21 7.65
N ASN A 160 -17.14 12.57 8.43
CA ASN A 160 -16.98 13.32 9.69
C ASN A 160 -16.19 12.58 10.76
N ALA A 161 -15.29 13.33 11.41
CA ALA A 161 -14.45 12.86 12.53
C ALA A 161 -13.59 11.63 12.16
N VAL A 162 -13.12 11.58 10.93
CA VAL A 162 -12.14 10.59 10.46
C VAL A 162 -10.75 11.19 10.50
N GLU A 163 -9.81 10.44 11.07
CA GLU A 163 -8.38 10.76 10.95
C GLU A 163 -7.69 9.78 10.00
N ILE A 164 -7.02 10.30 8.97
CA ILE A 164 -6.18 9.51 8.06
C ILE A 164 -4.76 10.06 8.08
N LYS A 165 -3.81 9.17 8.32
CA LYS A 165 -2.40 9.52 8.46
C LYS A 165 -1.53 8.65 7.57
N ASN A 166 -0.74 9.29 6.69
CA ASN A 166 0.33 8.64 5.92
C ASN A 166 -0.12 7.31 5.28
N SER A 167 -1.24 7.36 4.56
CA SER A 167 -1.93 6.17 4.06
C SER A 167 -2.28 6.31 2.59
N ILE A 168 -2.48 5.17 1.96
CA ILE A 168 -2.98 5.06 0.59
C ILE A 168 -4.40 4.52 0.66
N ILE A 169 -5.36 5.28 0.16
CA ILE A 169 -6.77 4.88 0.03
C ILE A 169 -7.08 4.84 -1.47
N MET A 170 -7.31 3.65 -1.99
CA MET A 170 -7.57 3.47 -3.42
C MET A 170 -9.00 3.83 -3.79
N GLU A 171 -9.27 3.87 -5.09
CA GLU A 171 -10.50 4.40 -5.66
C GLU A 171 -11.77 3.73 -5.16
N ASN A 172 -12.88 4.48 -5.19
CA ASN A 172 -14.23 4.05 -4.78
C ASN A 172 -14.33 3.55 -3.33
N THR A 173 -13.40 3.94 -2.46
CA THR A 173 -13.36 3.51 -1.06
C THR A 173 -13.96 4.56 -0.15
N ASN A 174 -14.75 4.10 0.84
CA ASN A 174 -15.42 4.94 1.82
C ASN A 174 -14.85 4.74 3.21
N VAL A 175 -14.49 5.84 3.89
CA VAL A 175 -14.14 5.90 5.32
C VAL A 175 -15.02 6.97 5.97
N SER A 176 -16.26 6.61 6.27
CA SER A 176 -17.32 7.61 6.40
C SER A 176 -17.45 8.26 7.76
N HIS A 177 -17.05 7.61 8.88
CA HIS A 177 -17.36 8.11 10.21
C HIS A 177 -16.38 7.64 11.29
N LEU A 178 -15.95 8.56 12.19
CA LEU A 178 -15.36 8.27 13.49
C LEU A 178 -14.23 7.23 13.46
N SER A 179 -13.40 7.22 12.45
CA SER A 179 -12.41 6.17 12.22
C SER A 179 -10.99 6.71 12.25
N TYR A 180 -10.04 5.84 12.63
CA TYR A 180 -8.62 6.12 12.53
C TYR A 180 -7.94 5.16 11.56
N VAL A 181 -7.26 5.72 10.55
CA VAL A 181 -6.46 4.98 9.56
C VAL A 181 -5.05 5.54 9.53
N GLY A 182 -4.09 4.80 10.05
CA GLY A 182 -2.70 5.26 10.10
C GLY A 182 -1.73 4.31 9.40
N ASP A 183 -0.82 4.87 8.59
CA ASP A 183 0.29 4.16 7.94
C ASP A 183 -0.18 2.85 7.25
N SER A 184 -1.27 2.95 6.47
CA SER A 184 -2.01 1.81 5.92
C SER A 184 -2.16 1.90 4.40
N VAL A 185 -2.39 0.74 3.78
CA VAL A 185 -2.84 0.64 2.38
C VAL A 185 -4.23 0.03 2.38
N ILE A 186 -5.20 0.73 1.84
CA ILE A 186 -6.58 0.26 1.68
C ILE A 186 -6.89 0.21 0.19
N GLY A 187 -7.27 -0.96 -0.28
CA GLY A 187 -7.61 -1.25 -1.66
C GLY A 187 -8.88 -0.54 -2.14
N SER A 188 -9.23 -0.81 -3.37
CA SER A 188 -10.37 -0.21 -4.05
C SER A 188 -11.71 -0.82 -3.60
N ASN A 189 -12.80 -0.06 -3.75
CA ASN A 189 -14.17 -0.50 -3.48
C ASN A 189 -14.39 -0.98 -2.03
N CYS A 190 -13.59 -0.50 -1.08
CA CYS A 190 -13.72 -0.84 0.32
C CYS A 190 -14.77 0.04 1.03
N ASN A 191 -15.37 -0.53 2.09
CA ASN A 191 -16.23 0.23 2.98
C ASN A 191 -15.77 0.06 4.43
N ILE A 192 -15.15 1.09 4.96
CA ILE A 192 -14.66 1.17 6.33
C ILE A 192 -15.77 1.78 7.20
N ALA A 193 -16.41 0.95 7.99
CA ALA A 193 -17.56 1.35 8.81
C ALA A 193 -17.15 2.21 10.00
N ALA A 194 -18.14 2.88 10.59
CA ALA A 194 -17.97 3.79 11.71
C ALA A 194 -17.23 3.16 12.89
N GLY A 195 -16.29 3.92 13.47
CA GLY A 195 -15.53 3.49 14.64
C GLY A 195 -14.43 2.46 14.32
N THR A 196 -14.10 2.25 13.06
CA THR A 196 -12.98 1.38 12.70
C THR A 196 -11.65 2.03 13.07
N ASN A 197 -10.82 1.30 13.84
CA ASN A 197 -9.53 1.77 14.28
C ASN A 197 -8.40 0.86 13.82
N ILE A 198 -7.46 1.39 13.05
CA ILE A 198 -6.29 0.67 12.55
C ILE A 198 -5.07 1.11 13.35
N ALA A 199 -4.64 0.28 14.31
CA ALA A 199 -3.43 0.56 15.08
C ALA A 199 -2.19 0.42 14.20
N ASN A 200 -1.27 1.39 14.33
CA ASN A 200 -0.05 1.46 13.52
C ASN A 200 1.24 1.44 14.34
N LEU A 201 1.18 1.24 15.65
CA LEU A 201 2.32 1.26 16.56
C LEU A 201 2.22 0.11 17.57
N ARG A 202 3.33 -0.57 17.80
CA ARG A 202 3.47 -1.59 18.84
C ARG A 202 3.69 -0.93 20.20
N PHE A 203 3.30 -1.61 21.28
CA PHE A 203 3.53 -1.16 22.66
C PHE A 203 5.02 -1.01 23.03
N ASP A 204 5.87 -1.86 22.45
CA ASP A 204 7.33 -1.86 22.68
C ASP A 204 8.10 -0.92 21.75
N ASN A 205 7.41 -0.20 20.86
CA ASN A 205 7.98 0.67 19.83
C ASN A 205 8.97 -0.02 18.86
N ALA A 206 9.03 -1.34 18.83
CA ALA A 206 9.85 -2.08 17.87
C ALA A 206 9.25 -1.99 16.45
N THR A 207 10.03 -2.40 15.45
CA THR A 207 9.56 -2.53 14.07
C THR A 207 8.45 -3.59 13.96
N ILE A 208 7.56 -3.36 13.01
CA ILE A 208 6.40 -4.22 12.82
C ILE A 208 6.77 -5.36 11.87
N LYS A 209 6.51 -6.59 12.33
CA LYS A 209 6.71 -7.80 11.54
C LYS A 209 5.38 -8.26 10.99
N THR A 210 5.35 -8.58 9.70
CA THR A 210 4.17 -9.13 9.03
C THR A 210 4.49 -10.47 8.36
N LYS A 211 3.50 -11.29 8.11
CA LYS A 211 3.66 -12.64 7.59
C LYS A 211 3.62 -12.63 6.06
N ILE A 212 4.68 -13.10 5.40
CA ILE A 212 4.75 -13.30 3.96
C ILE A 212 5.12 -14.76 3.68
N LYS A 213 4.36 -15.47 2.86
CA LYS A 213 4.58 -16.89 2.54
C LYS A 213 4.92 -17.72 3.80
N ASN A 214 4.12 -17.58 4.86
CA ASN A 214 4.28 -18.25 6.18
C ASN A 214 5.53 -17.85 7.00
N GLN A 215 6.33 -16.89 6.58
CA GLN A 215 7.47 -16.37 7.33
C GLN A 215 7.15 -14.97 7.88
N LYS A 216 7.55 -14.71 9.14
CA LYS A 216 7.48 -13.35 9.71
C LYS A 216 8.67 -12.54 9.19
N ILE A 217 8.37 -11.53 8.39
CA ILE A 217 9.36 -10.61 7.82
C ILE A 217 9.25 -9.27 8.53
N ASP A 218 10.37 -8.71 8.90
CA ASP A 218 10.44 -7.36 9.46
C ASP A 218 10.21 -6.35 8.33
N SER A 219 9.24 -5.46 8.52
CA SER A 219 8.96 -4.40 7.55
C SER A 219 9.99 -3.27 7.58
N GLY A 220 10.87 -3.22 8.59
CA GLY A 220 11.74 -2.09 8.85
C GLY A 220 11.01 -0.85 9.40
N ARG A 221 9.67 -0.86 9.41
CA ARG A 221 8.85 0.29 9.81
C ARG A 221 8.43 0.18 11.27
N ARG A 222 8.67 1.24 12.04
CA ARG A 222 8.15 1.36 13.42
C ARG A 222 6.65 1.63 13.43
N LYS A 223 6.13 2.26 12.37
CA LYS A 223 4.71 2.50 12.15
C LYS A 223 4.26 1.83 10.87
N LEU A 224 3.31 0.91 10.99
CA LEU A 224 2.65 0.22 9.90
C LEU A 224 1.27 -0.22 10.40
N GLY A 225 0.23 0.26 9.75
CA GLY A 225 -1.14 -0.12 10.04
C GLY A 225 -1.53 -1.43 9.39
N ALA A 226 -2.64 -1.44 8.67
CA ALA A 226 -3.12 -2.60 7.96
C ALA A 226 -2.90 -2.50 6.44
N ILE A 227 -2.77 -3.64 5.80
CA ILE A 227 -2.84 -3.78 4.35
C ILE A 227 -4.16 -4.47 4.02
N ILE A 228 -5.09 -3.74 3.46
CA ILE A 228 -6.45 -4.21 3.17
C ILE A 228 -6.61 -4.30 1.65
N GLY A 229 -6.96 -5.48 1.16
CA GLY A 229 -7.24 -5.74 -0.25
C GLY A 229 -8.56 -5.12 -0.72
N ASP A 230 -8.85 -5.28 -2.00
CA ASP A 230 -10.03 -4.68 -2.62
C ASP A 230 -11.35 -5.27 -2.11
N SER A 231 -12.42 -4.50 -2.20
CA SER A 231 -13.79 -4.93 -1.90
C SER A 231 -14.01 -5.42 -0.46
N VAL A 232 -13.15 -5.03 0.48
CA VAL A 232 -13.30 -5.37 1.90
C VAL A 232 -14.35 -4.47 2.56
N LYS A 233 -15.17 -5.09 3.41
CA LYS A 233 -16.18 -4.37 4.22
C LYS A 233 -15.95 -4.63 5.70
N THR A 234 -15.85 -3.57 6.49
CA THR A 234 -15.80 -3.69 7.96
C THR A 234 -17.17 -3.41 8.57
N GLY A 235 -17.45 -4.06 9.69
CA GLY A 235 -18.53 -3.69 10.58
C GLY A 235 -18.13 -2.56 11.51
N ILE A 236 -19.10 -1.96 12.20
CA ILE A 236 -18.83 -0.86 13.14
C ILE A 236 -17.91 -1.32 14.28
N ASN A 237 -17.07 -0.39 14.77
CA ASN A 237 -16.14 -0.63 15.88
C ASN A 237 -15.18 -1.81 15.66
N SER A 238 -14.82 -2.10 14.42
CA SER A 238 -13.76 -3.05 14.11
C SER A 238 -12.40 -2.47 14.45
N SER A 239 -11.45 -3.30 14.87
CA SER A 239 -10.10 -2.87 15.22
C SER A 239 -9.06 -3.79 14.59
N PHE A 240 -7.93 -3.22 14.20
CA PHE A 240 -6.84 -3.96 13.52
C PHE A 240 -5.53 -3.75 14.26
N SER A 241 -4.83 -4.83 14.52
CA SER A 241 -3.46 -4.78 15.06
C SER A 241 -2.46 -4.35 13.98
N PRO A 242 -1.33 -3.73 14.39
CA PRO A 242 -0.31 -3.28 13.45
C PRO A 242 0.22 -4.40 12.55
N GLY A 243 0.31 -4.15 11.25
CA GLY A 243 0.88 -5.07 10.27
C GLY A 243 -0.05 -6.19 9.80
N VAL A 244 -1.33 -6.17 10.19
CA VAL A 244 -2.33 -7.16 9.74
C VAL A 244 -2.65 -6.95 8.27
N LYS A 245 -2.83 -8.06 7.54
CA LYS A 245 -3.31 -8.08 6.16
C LYS A 245 -4.70 -8.69 6.06
N VAL A 246 -5.53 -8.07 5.25
CA VAL A 246 -6.88 -8.57 4.92
C VAL A 246 -6.96 -8.80 3.43
N GLY A 247 -7.23 -10.04 3.03
CA GLY A 247 -7.40 -10.41 1.64
C GLY A 247 -8.67 -9.80 1.02
N HIS A 248 -8.67 -9.67 -0.30
CA HIS A 248 -9.77 -9.06 -1.05
C HIS A 248 -11.12 -9.74 -0.77
N ASN A 249 -12.21 -9.01 -1.04
CA ASN A 249 -13.59 -9.50 -0.93
C ASN A 249 -13.94 -10.11 0.44
N SER A 250 -13.29 -9.64 1.50
CA SER A 250 -13.50 -10.16 2.87
C SER A 250 -14.42 -9.24 3.67
N THR A 251 -15.07 -9.81 4.68
CA THR A 251 -15.98 -9.08 5.56
C THR A 251 -15.56 -9.25 7.02
N ILE A 252 -15.40 -8.15 7.74
CA ILE A 252 -15.10 -8.10 9.15
C ILE A 252 -16.37 -7.70 9.88
N GLY A 253 -16.84 -8.54 10.82
CA GLY A 253 -18.04 -8.25 11.63
C GLY A 253 -17.85 -7.09 12.59
N SER A 254 -18.96 -6.55 13.09
CA SER A 254 -18.93 -5.48 14.07
C SER A 254 -18.24 -5.92 15.37
N GLY A 255 -17.41 -5.05 15.94
CA GLY A 255 -16.70 -5.30 17.20
C GLY A 255 -15.51 -6.24 17.09
N VAL A 256 -15.24 -6.79 15.92
CA VAL A 256 -14.11 -7.72 15.72
C VAL A 256 -12.78 -6.99 15.90
N LEU A 257 -11.89 -7.58 16.72
CA LEU A 257 -10.51 -7.19 16.83
C LEU A 257 -9.62 -8.20 16.09
N LEU A 258 -9.00 -7.75 15.01
CA LEU A 258 -8.15 -8.58 14.15
C LEU A 258 -6.68 -8.49 14.59
N TYR A 259 -6.14 -9.62 15.05
CA TYR A 259 -4.72 -9.78 15.40
C TYR A 259 -3.91 -10.51 14.34
N GLU A 260 -4.60 -11.26 13.45
CA GLU A 260 -3.97 -12.11 12.45
C GLU A 260 -4.50 -11.78 11.05
N ASP A 261 -3.72 -12.16 10.05
CA ASP A 261 -4.09 -11.98 8.66
C ASP A 261 -5.37 -12.75 8.31
N LEU A 262 -6.24 -12.13 7.54
CA LEU A 262 -7.47 -12.72 7.04
C LEU A 262 -7.29 -13.06 5.55
N PRO A 263 -7.48 -14.32 5.13
CA PRO A 263 -7.46 -14.70 3.72
C PRO A 263 -8.53 -13.98 2.89
N SER A 264 -8.34 -13.97 1.56
CA SER A 264 -9.36 -13.48 0.63
C SER A 264 -10.66 -14.28 0.73
N ASP A 265 -11.78 -13.66 0.33
CA ASP A 265 -13.11 -14.27 0.27
C ASP A 265 -13.61 -14.85 1.62
N THR A 266 -13.16 -14.23 2.71
CA THR A 266 -13.41 -14.73 4.06
C THR A 266 -14.30 -13.77 4.86
N ARG A 267 -15.15 -14.35 5.71
CA ARG A 267 -15.91 -13.59 6.71
C ARG A 267 -15.43 -13.96 8.11
N VAL A 268 -15.08 -12.95 8.91
CA VAL A 268 -14.84 -13.11 10.35
C VAL A 268 -15.93 -12.41 11.15
N LEU A 269 -16.46 -13.12 12.14
CA LEU A 269 -17.51 -12.63 13.04
C LEU A 269 -17.08 -12.92 14.48
N GLU A 270 -17.44 -12.02 15.39
CA GLU A 270 -17.28 -12.25 16.82
C GLU A 270 -18.48 -13.04 17.37
N LYS A 271 -18.22 -14.05 18.20
CA LYS A 271 -19.24 -14.74 18.95
C LYS A 271 -19.43 -14.03 20.29
N GLN A 272 -20.55 -13.33 20.45
CA GLN A 272 -20.86 -12.60 21.69
C GLN A 272 -21.66 -13.48 22.65
N THR A 273 -21.41 -13.30 23.95
CA THR A 273 -22.18 -13.89 25.03
C THR A 273 -22.68 -12.78 25.94
N HIS A 274 -23.99 -12.73 26.18
CA HIS A 274 -24.63 -11.71 26.98
C HIS A 274 -25.21 -12.30 28.28
N ILE A 275 -25.06 -11.59 29.39
CA ILE A 275 -25.73 -11.87 30.63
C ILE A 275 -26.94 -10.93 30.73
N ILE A 276 -28.13 -11.49 30.65
CA ILE A 276 -29.37 -10.75 30.72
C ILE A 276 -29.97 -10.88 32.15
N GLN A 277 -30.13 -9.78 32.84
CA GLN A 277 -30.70 -9.73 34.20
C GLN A 277 -31.89 -8.79 34.24
N LYS A 278 -32.99 -9.23 34.91
CA LYS A 278 -34.12 -8.34 35.21
C LYS A 278 -33.70 -7.32 36.27
N LYS A 279 -33.92 -6.04 36.02
CA LYS A 279 -33.77 -5.02 37.07
C LYS A 279 -34.78 -5.25 38.17
N LYS A 280 -34.32 -5.28 39.46
CA LYS A 280 -35.24 -5.24 40.59
C LYS A 280 -36.03 -3.92 40.55
N LYS A 281 -37.36 -3.97 40.62
CA LYS A 281 -38.17 -2.75 40.81
C LYS A 281 -37.71 -2.11 42.12
N LYS A 282 -37.33 -0.84 42.11
CA LYS A 282 -37.22 -0.05 43.34
C LYS A 282 -38.66 0.17 43.85
N ASN A 283 -38.96 -0.33 45.04
CA ASN A 283 -40.18 0.04 45.75
C ASN A 283 -40.12 1.51 46.16
#